data_0bce0a8ab05719b9ae629cef7eddbacd
#
_entry.id   0bce0a8ab05719b9ae629cef7eddbacd
#
_cell.length_a   1.000
_cell.length_b   1.000
_cell.length_c   1.000
_cell.angle_alpha   90.00
_cell.angle_beta   90.00
_cell.angle_gamma   90.00
#
_symmetry.space_group_name_H-M   'P 1'
#
loop_
_entity.id
_entity.type
_entity.pdbx_description
1 polymer ?
#
loop_
_entity_poly.entity_id
_entity_poly.type
_entity_poly.pdbx_seq_one_letter_code
_entity_poly.pdbx_strand_id
1 'polypeptide(L)'
;MYKARPPRSRFSLVLRTLSFGALVLGLGFVVWALMNIWAQTVPSAEAQNSDIPYATALAVNHTVTTGSHAVITGNKAVSTPSEGAKIGSLSIPVLKLTLPIIQGTGANDLKKGVGHFMQSVLPGQNDNCVLSGHRDTVFAKLGKLKVGDRLIVKSSTGTFTYEIKRIRIVHKDDKTVIVHTDHAVLTLTTCYPFHFIGSAPDRYILSADLVASG
;
A
#
# COMPACT_ATOMS: atom_id res chain seq x y z
N MET A 1 -45.58 -66.81 28.14
CA MET A 1 -44.74 -65.77 28.77
C MET A 1 -44.73 -64.57 27.86
N TYR A 2 -45.45 -63.48 28.18
CA TYR A 2 -45.60 -62.28 27.39
C TYR A 2 -44.58 -61.25 27.92
N LYS A 3 -43.55 -60.97 27.13
CA LYS A 3 -42.48 -60.02 27.54
C LYS A 3 -42.94 -58.60 27.20
N ALA A 4 -43.35 -57.84 28.21
CA ALA A 4 -43.75 -56.41 28.05
C ALA A 4 -42.59 -55.57 27.56
N ARG A 5 -42.82 -54.80 26.50
CA ARG A 5 -41.82 -53.76 26.00
C ARG A 5 -41.81 -52.59 26.97
N PRO A 6 -40.63 -52.11 27.35
CA PRO A 6 -40.53 -50.96 28.22
C PRO A 6 -41.08 -49.69 27.52
N PRO A 7 -41.71 -48.76 28.24
CA PRO A 7 -42.20 -47.49 27.67
C PRO A 7 -41.06 -46.67 27.09
N ARG A 8 -41.17 -46.28 25.82
CA ARG A 8 -40.24 -45.31 25.19
C ARG A 8 -40.33 -44.05 25.98
N SER A 9 -39.26 -43.71 26.70
CA SER A 9 -39.20 -42.53 27.56
C SER A 9 -39.37 -41.25 26.72
N ARG A 10 -40.34 -40.40 27.09
CA ARG A 10 -40.54 -39.06 26.48
C ARG A 10 -39.30 -38.22 26.54
N PHE A 11 -38.37 -38.57 27.42
CA PHE A 11 -37.05 -37.91 27.57
C PHE A 11 -36.17 -38.06 26.34
N SER A 12 -36.17 -39.19 25.63
CA SER A 12 -35.38 -39.40 24.42
C SER A 12 -35.89 -38.58 23.20
N LEU A 13 -37.19 -38.29 23.21
CA LEU A 13 -37.79 -37.46 22.14
C LEU A 13 -37.44 -35.96 22.33
N VAL A 14 -37.52 -35.48 23.57
CA VAL A 14 -37.14 -34.09 23.93
C VAL A 14 -35.65 -33.85 23.68
N LEU A 15 -34.80 -34.83 24.00
CA LEU A 15 -33.34 -34.68 23.74
C LEU A 15 -33.02 -34.62 22.25
N ARG A 16 -33.73 -35.38 21.40
CA ARG A 16 -33.59 -35.35 19.94
C ARG A 16 -34.08 -34.05 19.34
N THR A 17 -35.17 -33.48 19.81
CA THR A 17 -35.69 -32.19 19.32
C THR A 17 -34.79 -31.04 19.73
N LEU A 18 -34.23 -31.01 20.94
CA LEU A 18 -33.25 -30.05 21.40
C LEU A 18 -31.95 -30.13 20.59
N SER A 19 -31.46 -31.32 20.30
CA SER A 19 -30.25 -31.53 19.49
C SER A 19 -30.45 -31.06 18.05
N PHE A 20 -31.62 -31.29 17.46
CA PHE A 20 -31.93 -30.82 16.10
C PHE A 20 -32.06 -29.29 16.04
N GLY A 21 -32.68 -28.68 17.05
CA GLY A 21 -32.75 -27.20 17.18
C GLY A 21 -31.39 -26.55 17.30
N ALA A 22 -30.48 -27.10 18.09
CA ALA A 22 -29.12 -26.59 18.24
C ALA A 22 -28.31 -26.72 16.92
N LEU A 23 -28.53 -27.79 16.16
CA LEU A 23 -27.85 -28.01 14.87
C LEU A 23 -28.32 -26.99 13.81
N VAL A 24 -29.63 -26.71 13.75
CA VAL A 24 -30.19 -25.69 12.84
C VAL A 24 -29.72 -24.29 13.19
N LEU A 25 -29.68 -23.94 14.48
CA LEU A 25 -29.15 -22.66 14.95
C LEU A 25 -27.64 -22.50 14.63
N GLY A 26 -26.87 -23.58 14.83
CA GLY A 26 -25.42 -23.56 14.49
C GLY A 26 -25.20 -23.41 12.99
N LEU A 27 -25.98 -24.08 12.15
CA LEU A 27 -25.88 -23.94 10.69
C LEU A 27 -26.27 -22.54 10.22
N GLY A 28 -27.33 -21.96 10.80
CA GLY A 28 -27.76 -20.58 10.54
C GLY A 28 -26.69 -19.57 10.90
N PHE A 29 -25.99 -19.75 12.02
CA PHE A 29 -24.89 -18.88 12.44
C PHE A 29 -23.69 -18.98 11.50
N VAL A 30 -23.34 -20.17 11.02
CA VAL A 30 -22.26 -20.37 10.05
C VAL A 30 -22.59 -19.69 8.72
N VAL A 31 -23.82 -19.85 8.21
CA VAL A 31 -24.28 -19.19 6.98
C VAL A 31 -24.25 -17.67 7.15
N TRP A 32 -24.73 -17.16 8.28
CA TRP A 32 -24.69 -15.73 8.58
C TRP A 32 -23.25 -15.18 8.66
N ALA A 33 -22.33 -15.92 9.31
CA ALA A 33 -20.92 -15.55 9.41
C ALA A 33 -20.24 -15.56 8.02
N LEU A 34 -20.52 -16.56 7.18
CA LEU A 34 -19.99 -16.62 5.82
C LEU A 34 -20.53 -15.49 4.94
N MET A 35 -21.82 -15.15 5.04
CA MET A 35 -22.41 -14.00 4.35
C MET A 35 -21.78 -12.68 4.81
N ASN A 36 -21.54 -12.51 6.11
CA ASN A 36 -20.88 -11.31 6.64
C ASN A 36 -19.42 -11.18 6.18
N ILE A 37 -18.69 -12.29 6.14
CA ILE A 37 -17.32 -12.31 5.60
C ILE A 37 -17.35 -11.99 4.10
N TRP A 38 -18.31 -12.54 3.36
CA TRP A 38 -18.43 -12.28 1.92
C TRP A 38 -18.86 -10.84 1.61
N ALA A 39 -19.75 -10.25 2.40
CA ALA A 39 -20.14 -8.84 2.30
C ALA A 39 -18.96 -7.88 2.59
N GLN A 40 -17.98 -8.28 3.39
CA GLN A 40 -16.77 -7.49 3.65
C GLN A 40 -15.71 -7.65 2.54
N THR A 41 -15.83 -8.67 1.68
CA THR A 41 -14.92 -8.90 0.56
C THR A 41 -15.40 -8.26 -0.75
N VAL A 42 -16.63 -7.75 -0.82
CA VAL A 42 -17.06 -6.89 -1.92
C VAL A 42 -16.55 -5.48 -1.59
N PRO A 43 -15.57 -4.94 -2.30
CA PRO A 43 -15.19 -3.55 -2.10
C PRO A 43 -16.39 -2.71 -2.53
N SER A 44 -17.04 -2.10 -1.56
CA SER A 44 -17.93 -0.97 -1.83
C SER A 44 -17.08 0.06 -2.57
N ALA A 45 -17.38 0.30 -3.82
CA ALA A 45 -16.77 1.34 -4.64
C ALA A 45 -17.27 2.73 -4.19
N GLU A 46 -17.46 2.91 -2.89
CA GLU A 46 -17.92 4.16 -2.32
C GLU A 46 -17.02 4.55 -1.17
N ALA A 47 -16.29 5.65 -1.40
CA ALA A 47 -15.65 6.50 -0.43
C ALA A 47 -14.58 5.84 0.45
N GLN A 48 -13.43 5.47 -0.12
CA GLN A 48 -12.18 5.76 0.54
C GLN A 48 -11.38 6.73 -0.34
N ASN A 49 -11.97 7.87 -0.57
CA ASN A 49 -11.27 9.13 -0.39
C ASN A 49 -10.87 9.19 1.09
N SER A 50 -10.02 8.32 1.54
CA SER A 50 -9.21 8.57 2.71
C SER A 50 -8.24 9.64 2.25
N ASP A 51 -8.72 10.87 2.37
CA ASP A 51 -7.94 12.07 2.44
C ASP A 51 -6.64 11.74 3.17
N ILE A 52 -5.60 11.51 2.40
CA ILE A 52 -4.27 11.64 2.92
C ILE A 52 -4.17 13.15 3.16
N PRO A 53 -4.12 13.64 4.40
CA PRO A 53 -4.17 15.08 4.68
C PRO A 53 -2.92 15.84 4.23
N TYR A 54 -2.16 15.27 3.31
CA TYR A 54 -0.93 15.85 2.74
C TYR A 54 -1.20 16.89 1.65
N ALA A 55 -2.42 16.94 1.09
CA ALA A 55 -2.74 17.87 0.01
C ALA A 55 -2.87 19.33 0.45
N THR A 56 -3.01 19.60 1.75
CA THR A 56 -3.27 20.97 2.25
C THR A 56 -2.00 21.76 2.61
N ALA A 57 -0.83 21.15 2.63
CA ALA A 57 0.41 21.81 3.05
C ALA A 57 1.17 22.51 1.91
N LEU A 58 0.79 22.31 0.63
CA LEU A 58 1.51 22.86 -0.53
C LEU A 58 0.68 23.79 -1.41
N ALA A 59 -0.48 24.26 -0.96
CA ALA A 59 -1.19 25.35 -1.62
C ALA A 59 -0.57 26.70 -1.23
N VAL A 60 0.66 26.93 -1.63
CA VAL A 60 1.23 28.30 -1.69
C VAL A 60 1.02 28.80 -3.11
N ASN A 61 0.15 29.81 -3.20
CA ASN A 61 -0.18 30.64 -4.34
C ASN A 61 0.84 30.68 -5.49
N HIS A 62 0.52 30.01 -6.60
CA HIS A 62 1.00 30.48 -7.88
C HIS A 62 -0.18 31.02 -8.69
N THR A 63 -0.26 32.34 -8.73
CA THR A 63 -1.09 33.10 -9.65
C THR A 63 -0.72 32.70 -11.08
N VAL A 64 -1.63 32.01 -11.77
CA VAL A 64 -1.47 31.70 -13.20
C VAL A 64 -1.69 32.99 -13.98
N THR A 65 -0.60 33.63 -14.39
CA THR A 65 -0.66 34.68 -15.43
C THR A 65 -0.54 34.00 -16.79
N THR A 66 -1.63 34.03 -17.54
CA THR A 66 -1.71 33.60 -18.95
C THR A 66 -0.80 34.51 -19.79
N GLY A 67 0.31 33.99 -20.27
CA GLY A 67 1.22 34.68 -21.16
C GLY A 67 1.95 33.68 -22.04
N SER A 68 1.51 33.56 -23.30
CA SER A 68 2.15 32.77 -24.35
C SER A 68 3.50 33.35 -24.70
N HIS A 69 4.59 32.69 -24.33
CA HIS A 69 5.86 32.79 -25.05
C HIS A 69 6.57 31.43 -25.03
N ALA A 70 6.48 30.73 -26.16
CA ALA A 70 7.28 29.54 -26.41
C ALA A 70 8.73 29.94 -26.61
N VAL A 71 9.57 29.71 -25.61
CA VAL A 71 11.02 29.68 -25.80
C VAL A 71 11.39 28.21 -26.08
N ILE A 72 11.62 27.92 -27.36
CA ILE A 72 12.17 26.64 -27.81
C ILE A 72 13.67 26.66 -27.49
N THR A 73 14.05 26.12 -26.35
CA THR A 73 15.42 25.69 -26.10
C THR A 73 15.39 24.19 -25.97
N GLY A 74 16.20 23.47 -26.75
CA GLY A 74 16.16 22.04 -26.99
C GLY A 74 16.35 21.15 -25.76
N ASN A 75 15.38 21.13 -24.88
CA ASN A 75 15.23 20.12 -23.82
C ASN A 75 13.99 19.29 -24.16
N LYS A 76 14.20 18.01 -24.41
CA LYS A 76 13.15 16.99 -24.51
C LYS A 76 12.19 17.21 -23.34
N ALA A 77 11.01 17.77 -23.61
CA ALA A 77 9.99 17.98 -22.60
C ALA A 77 9.71 16.62 -21.95
N VAL A 78 10.12 16.42 -20.70
CA VAL A 78 9.78 15.25 -19.92
C VAL A 78 8.31 15.42 -19.59
N SER A 79 7.44 14.87 -20.45
CA SER A 79 6.01 14.83 -20.18
C SER A 79 5.77 14.08 -18.88
N THR A 80 5.03 14.68 -17.95
CA THR A 80 4.62 14.02 -16.72
C THR A 80 3.90 12.72 -17.08
N PRO A 81 4.34 11.57 -16.60
CA PRO A 81 3.70 10.30 -16.91
C PRO A 81 2.24 10.30 -16.45
N SER A 82 1.36 9.69 -17.24
CA SER A 82 -0.05 9.54 -16.87
C SER A 82 -0.22 8.56 -15.70
N GLU A 83 -1.23 8.78 -14.87
CA GLU A 83 -1.61 7.87 -13.78
C GLU A 83 -1.83 6.44 -14.31
N GLY A 84 -1.40 5.45 -13.54
CA GLY A 84 -1.45 4.04 -13.91
C GLY A 84 -0.38 3.56 -14.88
N ALA A 85 0.43 4.47 -15.46
CA ALA A 85 1.53 4.12 -16.35
C ALA A 85 2.73 3.54 -15.59
N LYS A 86 3.42 2.56 -16.19
CA LYS A 86 4.69 2.08 -15.67
C LYS A 86 5.79 3.10 -16.01
N ILE A 87 6.43 3.67 -14.98
CA ILE A 87 7.46 4.70 -15.14
C ILE A 87 8.88 4.18 -14.94
N GLY A 88 9.03 2.93 -14.47
CA GLY A 88 10.35 2.35 -14.23
C GLY A 88 10.29 1.05 -13.46
N SER A 89 11.41 0.72 -12.83
CA SER A 89 11.53 -0.42 -11.91
C SER A 89 12.44 -0.08 -10.73
N LEU A 90 12.08 -0.59 -9.56
CA LEU A 90 12.87 -0.56 -8.33
C LEU A 90 13.51 -1.92 -8.11
N SER A 91 14.84 -1.98 -8.10
CA SER A 91 15.61 -3.17 -7.78
C SER A 91 16.23 -3.04 -6.39
N ILE A 92 16.07 -4.08 -5.58
CA ILE A 92 16.60 -4.17 -4.21
C ILE A 92 17.52 -5.39 -4.16
N PRO A 93 18.84 -5.24 -4.43
CA PRO A 93 19.77 -6.36 -4.62
C PRO A 93 19.85 -7.31 -3.42
N VAL A 94 19.90 -6.79 -2.20
CA VAL A 94 19.95 -7.59 -0.95
C VAL A 94 18.74 -8.53 -0.81
N LEU A 95 17.58 -8.13 -1.32
CA LEU A 95 16.36 -8.95 -1.30
C LEU A 95 16.19 -9.79 -2.58
N LYS A 96 17.08 -9.63 -3.57
CA LYS A 96 16.96 -10.21 -4.93
C LYS A 96 15.58 -9.91 -5.55
N LEU A 97 15.12 -8.68 -5.42
CA LEU A 97 13.77 -8.25 -5.77
C LEU A 97 13.83 -7.12 -6.82
N THR A 98 13.02 -7.22 -7.85
CA THR A 98 12.80 -6.13 -8.82
C THR A 98 11.30 -5.93 -9.00
N LEU A 99 10.82 -4.72 -8.80
CA LEU A 99 9.41 -4.34 -8.78
C LEU A 99 9.14 -3.26 -9.83
N PRO A 100 8.02 -3.31 -10.56
CA PRO A 100 7.61 -2.22 -11.42
C PRO A 100 7.22 -1.01 -10.58
N ILE A 101 7.56 0.20 -11.06
CA ILE A 101 7.09 1.46 -10.50
C ILE A 101 5.96 1.97 -11.38
N ILE A 102 4.81 2.22 -10.75
CA ILE A 102 3.59 2.70 -11.39
C ILE A 102 3.36 4.15 -10.97
N GLN A 103 2.97 5.00 -11.89
CA GLN A 103 2.59 6.38 -11.59
C GLN A 103 1.24 6.39 -10.87
N GLY A 104 1.18 6.98 -9.67
CA GLY A 104 0.01 6.97 -8.81
C GLY A 104 0.12 6.01 -7.63
N THR A 105 -0.69 6.26 -6.60
CA THR A 105 -0.74 5.47 -5.35
C THR A 105 -2.16 4.99 -5.05
N GLY A 106 -3.05 5.03 -6.04
CA GLY A 106 -4.40 4.49 -5.94
C GLY A 106 -4.40 2.96 -5.73
N ALA A 107 -5.51 2.42 -5.23
CA ALA A 107 -5.62 0.99 -4.94
C ALA A 107 -5.32 0.10 -6.17
N ASN A 108 -5.70 0.55 -7.37
CA ASN A 108 -5.43 -0.18 -8.61
C ASN A 108 -3.97 -0.10 -9.04
N ASP A 109 -3.25 0.99 -8.72
CA ASP A 109 -1.84 1.15 -9.05
C ASP A 109 -0.97 0.31 -8.13
N LEU A 110 -1.26 0.33 -6.83
CA LEU A 110 -0.56 -0.47 -5.82
C LEU A 110 -0.72 -1.99 -5.99
N LYS A 111 -1.79 -2.45 -6.66
CA LYS A 111 -1.95 -3.86 -7.07
C LYS A 111 -0.96 -4.27 -8.16
N LYS A 112 -0.52 -3.32 -9.01
CA LYS A 112 0.38 -3.58 -10.13
C LYS A 112 1.86 -3.55 -9.73
N GLY A 113 2.19 -2.89 -8.63
CA GLY A 113 3.58 -2.73 -8.19
C GLY A 113 3.78 -1.69 -7.09
N VAL A 114 4.91 -1.03 -7.13
CA VAL A 114 5.22 0.10 -6.25
C VAL A 114 4.66 1.36 -6.89
N GLY A 115 3.86 2.12 -6.14
CA GLY A 115 3.23 3.36 -6.62
C GLY A 115 4.13 4.58 -6.36
N HIS A 116 4.32 5.41 -7.38
CA HIS A 116 4.95 6.72 -7.25
C HIS A 116 3.93 7.76 -6.80
N PHE A 117 4.23 8.50 -5.73
CA PHE A 117 3.39 9.59 -5.24
C PHE A 117 3.49 10.79 -6.19
N MET A 118 2.42 11.10 -6.90
CA MET A 118 2.41 12.04 -8.03
C MET A 118 2.81 13.47 -7.66
N GLN A 119 2.65 13.88 -6.41
CA GLN A 119 3.07 15.20 -5.91
C GLN A 119 4.55 15.24 -5.52
N SER A 120 5.27 14.11 -5.56
CA SER A 120 6.71 14.07 -5.40
C SER A 120 7.44 14.13 -6.74
N VAL A 121 8.75 14.37 -6.72
CA VAL A 121 9.57 14.41 -7.93
C VAL A 121 9.82 13.01 -8.48
N LEU A 122 10.12 12.91 -9.78
CA LEU A 122 10.52 11.66 -10.40
C LEU A 122 11.90 11.21 -9.93
N PRO A 123 12.20 9.88 -10.00
CA PRO A 123 13.50 9.36 -9.61
C PRO A 123 14.66 10.08 -10.30
N GLY A 124 15.70 10.40 -9.55
CA GLY A 124 16.90 11.11 -10.02
C GLY A 124 16.82 12.62 -9.98
N GLN A 125 15.66 13.20 -9.78
CA GLN A 125 15.49 14.65 -9.63
C GLN A 125 15.90 15.11 -8.23
N ASN A 126 16.34 16.37 -8.14
CA ASN A 126 16.71 17.00 -6.88
C ASN A 126 15.45 17.31 -6.09
N ASP A 127 15.17 16.61 -5.07
CA ASP A 127 14.10 16.63 -4.08
C ASP A 127 13.73 15.19 -3.67
N ASN A 128 12.66 15.03 -2.89
CA ASN A 128 12.21 13.77 -2.33
C ASN A 128 11.26 13.02 -3.30
N CYS A 129 11.74 11.95 -3.91
CA CYS A 129 10.94 11.01 -4.68
C CYS A 129 10.30 9.97 -3.74
N VAL A 130 8.98 9.87 -3.71
CA VAL A 130 8.26 9.00 -2.78
C VAL A 130 7.63 7.81 -3.50
N LEU A 131 7.97 6.60 -3.05
CA LEU A 131 7.41 5.35 -3.53
C LEU A 131 6.67 4.62 -2.42
N SER A 132 5.43 4.23 -2.69
CA SER A 132 4.56 3.53 -1.76
C SER A 132 4.30 2.09 -2.19
N GLY A 133 4.12 1.18 -1.24
CA GLY A 133 3.80 -0.22 -1.55
C GLY A 133 3.11 -0.93 -0.40
N HIS A 134 2.34 -1.96 -0.71
CA HIS A 134 1.68 -2.77 0.31
C HIS A 134 2.69 -3.59 1.13
N ARG A 135 2.50 -3.61 2.46
CA ARG A 135 3.36 -4.32 3.43
C ARG A 135 3.31 -5.85 3.31
N ASP A 136 2.23 -6.38 2.76
CA ASP A 136 1.94 -7.82 2.64
C ASP A 136 2.28 -8.40 1.26
N THR A 137 2.63 -7.54 0.30
CA THR A 137 2.98 -7.93 -1.06
C THR A 137 4.36 -7.41 -1.47
N VAL A 138 4.42 -6.30 -2.21
CA VAL A 138 5.65 -5.76 -2.80
C VAL A 138 6.70 -5.36 -1.75
N PHE A 139 6.27 -4.89 -0.58
CA PHE A 139 7.15 -4.46 0.50
C PHE A 139 7.15 -5.40 1.73
N ALA A 140 6.66 -6.65 1.59
CA ALA A 140 6.62 -7.62 2.68
C ALA A 140 7.99 -7.91 3.34
N LYS A 141 9.08 -7.74 2.59
CA LYS A 141 10.44 -7.97 3.07
C LYS A 141 11.22 -6.69 3.38
N LEU A 142 10.58 -5.51 3.31
CA LEU A 142 11.26 -4.22 3.47
C LEU A 142 11.96 -4.07 4.84
N GLY A 143 11.38 -4.66 5.88
CA GLY A 143 11.96 -4.68 7.23
C GLY A 143 13.28 -5.45 7.39
N LYS A 144 13.76 -6.16 6.34
CA LYS A 144 15.07 -6.81 6.34
C LYS A 144 16.20 -5.89 5.89
N LEU A 145 15.87 -4.74 5.32
CA LEU A 145 16.85 -3.77 4.86
C LEU A 145 17.50 -3.03 6.02
N LYS A 146 18.73 -2.58 5.79
CA LYS A 146 19.55 -1.85 6.75
C LYS A 146 20.08 -0.56 6.15
N VAL A 147 20.49 0.36 6.99
CA VAL A 147 21.28 1.52 6.57
C VAL A 147 22.55 1.03 5.84
N GLY A 148 22.86 1.64 4.71
CA GLY A 148 23.94 1.26 3.80
C GLY A 148 23.52 0.33 2.65
N ASP A 149 22.34 -0.32 2.71
CA ASP A 149 21.84 -1.12 1.60
C ASP A 149 21.47 -0.22 0.41
N ARG A 150 21.58 -0.77 -0.80
CA ARG A 150 21.34 -0.03 -2.04
C ARG A 150 19.98 -0.32 -2.65
N LEU A 151 19.39 0.73 -3.19
CA LEU A 151 18.17 0.72 -3.98
C LEU A 151 18.52 1.24 -5.37
N ILE A 152 18.13 0.51 -6.43
CA ILE A 152 18.44 0.88 -7.80
C ILE A 152 17.12 1.14 -8.54
N VAL A 153 16.93 2.35 -9.02
CA VAL A 153 15.78 2.72 -9.84
C VAL A 153 16.22 2.86 -11.29
N LYS A 154 15.55 2.14 -12.19
CA LYS A 154 15.70 2.28 -13.64
C LYS A 154 14.44 2.91 -14.20
N SER A 155 14.58 4.01 -14.93
CA SER A 155 13.51 4.74 -15.60
C SER A 155 13.90 5.08 -17.03
N SER A 156 13.02 5.76 -17.77
CA SER A 156 13.33 6.28 -19.11
C SER A 156 14.38 7.38 -19.11
N THR A 157 14.66 8.00 -17.95
CA THR A 157 15.62 9.11 -17.79
C THR A 157 17.00 8.62 -17.34
N GLY A 158 17.15 7.37 -16.92
CA GLY A 158 18.43 6.80 -16.49
C GLY A 158 18.30 5.73 -15.41
N THR A 159 19.46 5.35 -14.89
CA THR A 159 19.61 4.44 -13.76
C THR A 159 20.14 5.19 -12.56
N PHE A 160 19.46 5.12 -11.44
CA PHE A 160 19.74 5.87 -10.22
C PHE A 160 19.99 4.91 -9.08
N THR A 161 21.16 5.00 -8.44
CA THR A 161 21.49 4.19 -7.26
C THR A 161 21.41 5.06 -6.02
N TYR A 162 20.59 4.63 -5.09
CA TYR A 162 20.40 5.26 -3.79
C TYR A 162 20.95 4.37 -2.69
N GLU A 163 21.48 4.96 -1.62
CA GLU A 163 21.95 4.28 -0.42
C GLU A 163 21.08 4.65 0.77
N ILE A 164 20.55 3.66 1.49
CA ILE A 164 19.67 3.87 2.64
C ILE A 164 20.45 4.58 3.75
N LYS A 165 19.99 5.76 4.14
CA LYS A 165 20.59 6.57 5.23
C LYS A 165 19.77 6.53 6.51
N ARG A 166 18.46 6.34 6.41
CA ARG A 166 17.57 6.37 7.58
C ARG A 166 16.42 5.37 7.45
N ILE A 167 16.08 4.78 8.59
CA ILE A 167 14.91 3.92 8.75
C ILE A 167 14.13 4.45 9.95
N ARG A 168 12.80 4.68 9.78
CA ARG A 168 11.91 5.16 10.84
C ARG A 168 10.61 4.39 10.84
N ILE A 169 10.01 4.24 12.03
CA ILE A 169 8.60 3.90 12.19
C ILE A 169 7.94 5.16 12.73
N VAL A 170 6.90 5.62 12.06
CA VAL A 170 6.17 6.84 12.39
C VAL A 170 4.68 6.58 12.39
N HIS A 171 3.91 7.40 13.11
CA HIS A 171 2.45 7.32 13.04
C HIS A 171 1.96 7.62 11.62
N LYS A 172 0.84 7.05 11.22
CA LYS A 172 0.28 7.21 9.86
C LYS A 172 0.03 8.68 9.47
N ASP A 173 -0.16 9.55 10.44
CA ASP A 173 -0.45 10.98 10.25
C ASP A 173 0.82 11.88 10.40
N ASP A 174 2.01 11.27 10.44
CA ASP A 174 3.28 12.01 10.53
C ASP A 174 3.55 12.76 9.22
N LYS A 175 3.59 14.10 9.31
CA LYS A 175 3.80 15.00 8.18
C LYS A 175 5.29 15.27 7.87
N THR A 176 6.22 14.67 8.62
CA THR A 176 7.67 14.89 8.46
C THR A 176 8.32 13.93 7.47
N VAL A 177 7.53 13.06 6.83
CA VAL A 177 8.03 12.03 5.89
C VAL A 177 8.09 12.57 4.46
N ILE A 178 7.01 13.20 4.01
CA ILE A 178 6.89 13.74 2.66
C ILE A 178 7.17 15.24 2.74
N VAL A 179 8.44 15.58 2.75
CA VAL A 179 8.93 16.96 2.83
C VAL A 179 9.96 17.19 1.73
N HIS A 180 10.15 18.46 1.35
CA HIS A 180 11.20 18.85 0.42
C HIS A 180 12.59 18.57 0.98
N THR A 181 13.51 18.20 0.10
CA THR A 181 14.93 18.02 0.39
C THR A 181 15.79 18.85 -0.56
N ASP A 182 16.98 19.22 -0.12
CA ASP A 182 17.95 20.01 -0.89
C ASP A 182 18.79 19.17 -1.87
N HIS A 183 18.60 17.87 -1.85
CA HIS A 183 19.27 16.90 -2.73
C HIS A 183 18.32 15.78 -3.12
N ALA A 184 18.75 14.90 -4.04
CA ALA A 184 17.93 13.80 -4.54
C ALA A 184 17.81 12.69 -3.49
N VAL A 185 16.61 12.49 -2.97
CA VAL A 185 16.25 11.47 -1.97
C VAL A 185 15.20 10.53 -2.55
N LEU A 186 15.30 9.25 -2.22
CA LEU A 186 14.28 8.24 -2.46
C LEU A 186 13.68 7.80 -1.12
N THR A 187 12.40 8.04 -0.93
CA THR A 187 11.65 7.58 0.24
C THR A 187 10.76 6.41 -0.12
N LEU A 188 10.95 5.25 0.54
CA LEU A 188 10.03 4.12 0.47
C LEU A 188 9.11 4.15 1.69
N THR A 189 7.81 3.99 1.48
CA THR A 189 6.82 3.95 2.56
C THR A 189 5.89 2.75 2.44
N THR A 190 5.59 2.14 3.57
CA THR A 190 4.60 1.06 3.68
C THR A 190 3.91 1.07 5.04
N CYS A 191 2.78 0.39 5.15
CA CYS A 191 2.10 0.20 6.43
C CYS A 191 2.93 -0.62 7.42
N TYR A 192 2.80 -0.33 8.71
CA TYR A 192 3.47 -1.05 9.81
C TYR A 192 2.49 -1.25 10.99
N PRO A 193 2.55 -2.38 11.73
CA PRO A 193 3.51 -3.51 11.62
C PRO A 193 3.28 -4.40 10.38
N PHE A 194 4.33 -5.11 9.94
CA PHE A 194 4.26 -5.99 8.76
C PHE A 194 3.26 -7.16 8.93
N HIS A 195 3.11 -7.69 10.14
CA HIS A 195 2.21 -8.81 10.47
C HIS A 195 0.99 -8.33 11.27
N PHE A 196 0.28 -7.34 10.76
CA PHE A 196 -0.89 -6.76 11.42
C PHE A 196 -2.15 -7.00 10.59
N ILE A 197 -3.22 -7.49 11.23
CA ILE A 197 -4.52 -7.70 10.60
C ILE A 197 -5.34 -6.42 10.76
N GLY A 198 -5.80 -5.85 9.65
CA GLY A 198 -6.59 -4.63 9.63
C GLY A 198 -5.79 -3.35 9.32
N SER A 199 -6.38 -2.20 9.64
CA SER A 199 -5.80 -0.89 9.37
C SER A 199 -4.61 -0.61 10.28
N ALA A 200 -3.41 -0.51 9.69
CA ALA A 200 -2.17 -0.32 10.44
C ALA A 200 -2.04 1.12 10.97
N PRO A 201 -1.68 1.29 12.27
CA PRO A 201 -1.54 2.60 12.87
C PRO A 201 -0.32 3.37 12.37
N ASP A 202 0.73 2.66 11.97
CA ASP A 202 2.04 3.24 11.68
C ASP A 202 2.48 3.03 10.23
N ARG A 203 3.56 3.71 9.87
CA ARG A 203 4.26 3.60 8.58
C ARG A 203 5.74 3.26 8.81
N TYR A 204 6.23 2.33 8.02
CA TYR A 204 7.65 2.01 7.92
C TYR A 204 8.26 2.83 6.78
N ILE A 205 9.24 3.65 7.10
CA ILE A 205 9.84 4.64 6.22
C ILE A 205 11.32 4.32 6.05
N LEU A 206 11.76 4.25 4.81
CA LEU A 206 13.16 4.17 4.39
C LEU A 206 13.49 5.44 3.60
N SER A 207 14.52 6.17 4.01
CA SER A 207 15.03 7.31 3.23
C SER A 207 16.45 6.99 2.76
N ALA A 208 16.70 7.16 1.47
CA ALA A 208 17.94 6.83 0.79
C ALA A 208 18.41 7.99 -0.08
N ASP A 209 19.69 8.35 0.00
CA ASP A 209 20.29 9.43 -0.78
C ASP A 209 20.83 8.90 -2.11
N LEU A 210 20.74 9.70 -3.16
CA LEU A 210 21.32 9.39 -4.47
C LEU A 210 22.86 9.36 -4.35
N VAL A 211 23.49 8.24 -4.74
CA VAL A 211 24.93 8.05 -4.69
C VAL A 211 25.57 7.86 -6.07
N ALA A 212 24.78 7.48 -7.08
CA ALA A 212 25.25 7.37 -8.46
C ALA A 212 24.09 7.48 -9.45
N SER A 213 24.36 8.08 -10.63
CA SER A 213 23.46 8.18 -11.78
C SER A 213 24.19 7.78 -13.06
N GLY A 214 23.49 7.06 -13.97
CA GLY A 214 24.06 6.59 -15.24
C GLY A 214 22.99 6.31 -16.28
#